data_248f23768cc309ecafdb337cec02b75c
#
_entry.id   248f23768cc309ecafdb337cec02b75c
#
_cell.length_a   1.000
_cell.length_b   1.000
_cell.length_c   1.000
_cell.angle_alpha   90.00
_cell.angle_beta   90.00
_cell.angle_gamma   90.00
#
_symmetry.space_group_name_H-M   'P 1'
#
loop_
_entity.id
_entity.type
_entity.pdbx_description
1 polymer ?
#
loop_
_entity_poly.entity_id
_entity_poly.type
_entity_poly.pdbx_seq_one_letter_code
_entity_poly.pdbx_strand_id
1 'polypeptide(L)'
;MITQGAITVAEAKTEAEYLCSILKNFTPTFYVVCDFEYGGRLNSKIGKKASDIANAFCDVVKAHGYQPCIYANTSTLNTNLTAPKYPVWVAQYASTCTYKGAKVMWQYTSSGKVDGVSGKVDLSHVY
;
A
#
# COMPACT_ATOMS: atom_id res chain seq x y z
N MET A 1 -1.27 -5.56 -7.46
CA MET A 1 -0.46 -4.69 -6.57
C MET A 1 0.80 -4.26 -7.28
N ILE A 2 1.13 -2.99 -7.23
CA ILE A 2 2.37 -2.44 -7.80
C ILE A 2 3.15 -1.77 -6.67
N THR A 3 4.46 -2.04 -6.59
CA THR A 3 5.35 -1.40 -5.63
C THR A 3 5.57 0.06 -6.04
N GLN A 4 5.31 0.97 -5.13
CA GLN A 4 5.46 2.39 -5.34
C GLN A 4 6.95 2.79 -5.23
N GLY A 5 7.53 3.26 -6.34
CA GLY A 5 8.93 3.70 -6.38
C GLY A 5 9.10 5.19 -6.58
N ALA A 6 8.01 5.95 -6.69
CA ALA A 6 8.06 7.38 -6.91
C ALA A 6 8.53 8.14 -5.67
N ILE A 7 9.31 9.18 -5.88
CA ILE A 7 9.80 10.06 -4.82
C ILE A 7 9.22 11.47 -4.92
N THR A 8 8.34 11.70 -5.88
CA THR A 8 7.61 12.97 -6.04
C THR A 8 6.14 12.69 -6.34
N VAL A 9 5.30 13.69 -6.09
CA VAL A 9 3.87 13.61 -6.44
C VAL A 9 3.68 13.41 -7.94
N ALA A 10 4.47 14.10 -8.76
CA ALA A 10 4.38 13.97 -10.23
C ALA A 10 4.72 12.55 -10.69
N GLU A 11 5.76 11.94 -10.13
CA GLU A 11 6.12 10.57 -10.45
C GLU A 11 5.04 9.57 -10.01
N ALA A 12 4.44 9.80 -8.81
CA ALA A 12 3.36 8.96 -8.31
C ALA A 12 2.15 8.99 -9.25
N LYS A 13 1.78 10.16 -9.74
CA LYS A 13 0.68 10.29 -10.70
C LYS A 13 0.97 9.57 -12.00
N THR A 14 2.19 9.68 -12.51
CA THR A 14 2.62 9.00 -13.74
C THR A 14 2.55 7.48 -13.58
N GLU A 15 3.03 6.95 -12.45
CA GLU A 15 2.96 5.51 -12.18
C GLU A 15 1.53 5.03 -12.07
N ALA A 16 0.66 5.79 -11.40
CA ALA A 16 -0.74 5.45 -11.25
C ALA A 16 -1.48 5.46 -12.60
N GLU A 17 -1.21 6.44 -13.45
CA GLU A 17 -1.79 6.49 -14.80
C GLU A 17 -1.35 5.28 -15.63
N TYR A 18 -0.09 4.89 -15.53
CA TYR A 18 0.42 3.70 -16.22
C TYR A 18 -0.29 2.44 -15.73
N LEU A 19 -0.43 2.27 -14.41
CA LEU A 19 -1.15 1.15 -13.84
C LEU A 19 -2.60 1.12 -14.33
N CYS A 20 -3.29 2.25 -14.30
CA CYS A 20 -4.68 2.32 -14.75
C CYS A 20 -4.83 2.02 -16.24
N SER A 21 -3.82 2.37 -17.04
CA SER A 21 -3.83 2.03 -18.48
C SER A 21 -3.78 0.52 -18.71
N ILE A 22 -3.11 -0.22 -17.82
CA ILE A 22 -3.08 -1.68 -17.87
C ILE A 22 -4.42 -2.25 -17.36
N LEU A 23 -4.94 -1.70 -16.25
CA LEU A 23 -6.14 -2.20 -15.60
C LEU A 23 -7.43 -1.97 -16.37
N LYS A 24 -7.46 -1.07 -17.35
CA LYS A 24 -8.68 -0.78 -18.12
C LYS A 24 -9.24 -2.01 -18.85
N ASN A 25 -8.42 -3.03 -19.08
CA ASN A 25 -8.84 -4.29 -19.71
C ASN A 25 -9.26 -5.34 -18.69
N PHE A 26 -9.29 -4.99 -17.40
CA PHE A 26 -9.65 -5.88 -16.30
C PHE A 26 -10.71 -5.20 -15.44
N THR A 27 -11.44 -5.99 -14.66
CA THR A 27 -12.42 -5.47 -13.70
C THR A 27 -12.02 -5.92 -12.31
N PRO A 28 -11.17 -5.15 -11.59
CA PRO A 28 -10.81 -5.49 -10.23
C PRO A 28 -12.04 -5.52 -9.33
N THR A 29 -12.18 -6.59 -8.56
CA THR A 29 -13.30 -6.76 -7.62
C THR A 29 -12.91 -6.41 -6.19
N PHE A 30 -11.68 -5.95 -5.99
CA PHE A 30 -11.13 -5.61 -4.69
C PHE A 30 -10.29 -4.33 -4.81
N TYR A 31 -9.44 -4.07 -3.84
CA TYR A 31 -8.62 -2.85 -3.82
C TYR A 31 -7.50 -2.89 -4.86
N VAL A 32 -7.21 -1.72 -5.42
CA VAL A 32 -5.95 -1.47 -6.15
C VAL A 32 -4.98 -0.86 -5.14
N VAL A 33 -3.88 -1.54 -4.90
CA VAL A 33 -3.00 -1.26 -3.76
C VAL A 33 -1.79 -0.44 -4.18
N CYS A 34 -1.59 0.69 -3.50
CA CYS A 34 -0.33 1.42 -3.50
C CYS A 34 0.59 0.76 -2.49
N ASP A 35 1.54 -0.04 -2.96
CA ASP A 35 2.51 -0.72 -2.11
C ASP A 35 3.64 0.26 -1.75
N PHE A 36 3.50 0.91 -0.60
CA PHE A 36 4.46 1.92 -0.14
C PHE A 36 5.51 1.28 0.75
N GLU A 37 6.59 0.83 0.15
CA GLU A 37 7.73 0.22 0.84
C GLU A 37 9.02 0.94 0.48
N TYR A 38 9.91 1.13 1.45
CA TYR A 38 11.22 1.71 1.18
C TYR A 38 12.10 0.73 0.41
N GLY A 39 12.79 1.26 -0.60
CA GLY A 39 13.72 0.51 -1.42
C GLY A 39 14.22 1.37 -2.58
N GLY A 40 15.45 1.18 -3.02
CA GLY A 40 16.02 1.98 -4.09
C GLY A 40 15.98 3.48 -3.80
N ARG A 41 15.33 4.24 -4.67
CA ARG A 41 15.19 5.70 -4.54
C ARG A 41 14.29 6.11 -3.40
N LEU A 42 13.28 5.30 -3.06
CA LEU A 42 12.32 5.60 -2.02
C LEU A 42 12.87 5.14 -0.67
N ASN A 43 13.17 6.06 0.21
CA ASN A 43 13.73 5.78 1.52
C ASN A 43 13.19 6.74 2.59
N SER A 44 13.57 6.52 3.84
CA SER A 44 13.06 7.30 4.98
C SER A 44 13.34 8.80 4.92
N LYS A 45 14.31 9.24 4.11
CA LYS A 45 14.63 10.67 3.95
C LYS A 45 13.51 11.46 3.29
N ILE A 46 12.55 10.78 2.64
CA ILE A 46 11.40 11.44 2.03
C ILE A 46 10.53 12.17 3.07
N GLY A 47 10.57 11.74 4.33
CA GLY A 47 9.87 12.40 5.41
C GLY A 47 8.35 12.41 5.20
N LYS A 48 7.70 13.50 5.62
CA LYS A 48 6.24 13.65 5.55
C LYS A 48 5.69 13.73 4.13
N LYS A 49 6.53 13.93 3.12
CA LYS A 49 6.12 13.86 1.71
C LYS A 49 5.57 12.49 1.33
N ALA A 50 5.85 11.46 2.13
CA ALA A 50 5.32 10.11 1.92
C ALA A 50 3.79 10.11 1.80
N SER A 51 3.09 10.86 2.65
CA SER A 51 1.63 10.96 2.58
C SER A 51 1.17 11.58 1.28
N ASP A 52 1.80 12.66 0.84
CA ASP A 52 1.42 13.34 -0.41
C ASP A 52 1.64 12.43 -1.62
N ILE A 53 2.73 11.69 -1.63
CA ILE A 53 3.07 10.77 -2.72
C ILE A 53 2.07 9.62 -2.80
N ALA A 54 1.82 8.96 -1.67
CA ALA A 54 0.86 7.84 -1.62
C ALA A 54 -0.56 8.30 -1.96
N ASN A 55 -0.98 9.42 -1.41
CA ASN A 55 -2.30 9.98 -1.68
C ASN A 55 -2.48 10.37 -3.14
N ALA A 56 -1.44 10.94 -3.76
CA ALA A 56 -1.49 11.32 -5.18
C ALA A 56 -1.65 10.09 -6.08
N PHE A 57 -0.95 9.01 -5.79
CA PHE A 57 -1.12 7.74 -6.49
C PHE A 57 -2.58 7.25 -6.36
N CYS A 58 -3.10 7.23 -5.17
CA CYS A 58 -4.45 6.75 -4.90
C CYS A 58 -5.53 7.67 -5.48
N ASP A 59 -5.30 8.99 -5.52
CA ASP A 59 -6.23 9.94 -6.15
C ASP A 59 -6.43 9.61 -7.62
N VAL A 60 -5.37 9.27 -8.35
CA VAL A 60 -5.45 8.87 -9.76
C VAL A 60 -6.21 7.55 -9.89
N VAL A 61 -5.90 6.56 -9.06
CA VAL A 61 -6.59 5.27 -9.07
C VAL A 61 -8.10 5.46 -8.86
N LYS A 62 -8.48 6.29 -7.90
CA LYS A 62 -9.89 6.58 -7.62
C LYS A 62 -10.56 7.31 -8.77
N ALA A 63 -9.87 8.25 -9.41
CA ALA A 63 -10.39 8.99 -10.57
C ALA A 63 -10.72 8.06 -11.73
N HIS A 64 -10.03 6.94 -11.86
CA HIS A 64 -10.31 5.92 -12.87
C HIS A 64 -11.40 4.93 -12.45
N GLY A 65 -12.03 5.12 -11.29
CA GLY A 65 -13.17 4.30 -10.85
C GLY A 65 -12.80 3.07 -10.01
N TYR A 66 -11.55 2.94 -9.60
CA TYR A 66 -11.11 1.83 -8.75
C TYR A 66 -11.09 2.23 -7.28
N GLN A 67 -11.04 1.23 -6.39
CA GLN A 67 -10.93 1.45 -4.95
C GLN A 67 -9.46 1.38 -4.52
N PRO A 68 -8.83 2.49 -4.15
CA PRO A 68 -7.44 2.46 -3.70
C PRO A 68 -7.31 2.10 -2.23
N CYS A 69 -6.22 1.45 -1.86
CA CYS A 69 -5.73 1.39 -0.49
C CYS A 69 -4.20 1.47 -0.47
N ILE A 70 -3.65 1.77 0.70
CA ILE A 70 -2.21 1.96 0.87
C ILE A 70 -1.66 0.83 1.73
N TYR A 71 -0.70 0.06 1.19
CA TYR A 71 0.03 -0.94 1.95
C TYR A 71 1.32 -0.32 2.48
N ALA A 72 1.50 -0.36 3.79
CA ALA A 72 2.73 0.12 4.42
C ALA A 72 2.90 -0.54 5.80
N ASN A 73 4.13 -0.57 6.29
CA ASN A 73 4.39 -1.06 7.64
C ASN A 73 4.08 0.00 8.70
N THR A 74 3.92 -0.45 9.94
CA THR A 74 3.54 0.40 11.08
C THR A 74 4.55 1.53 11.30
N SER A 75 5.84 1.25 11.17
CA SER A 75 6.88 2.26 11.35
C SER A 75 6.71 3.40 10.35
N THR A 76 6.54 3.09 9.07
CA THR A 76 6.32 4.10 8.03
C THR A 76 5.05 4.91 8.28
N LEU A 77 3.97 4.24 8.67
CA LEU A 77 2.69 4.90 8.97
C LEU A 77 2.77 5.83 10.17
N ASN A 78 3.61 5.52 11.14
CA ASN A 78 3.74 6.32 12.36
C ASN A 78 4.78 7.44 12.26
N THR A 79 5.65 7.41 11.26
CA THR A 79 6.74 8.39 11.13
C THR A 79 6.63 9.29 9.91
N ASN A 80 6.38 8.74 8.74
CA ASN A 80 6.41 9.47 7.48
C ASN A 80 5.06 9.58 6.79
N LEU A 81 4.38 8.45 6.60
CA LEU A 81 3.06 8.37 5.96
C LEU A 81 1.97 8.53 7.03
N THR A 82 1.95 9.69 7.67
CA THR A 82 1.09 9.93 8.84
C THR A 82 -0.26 10.55 8.51
N ALA A 83 -0.49 10.91 7.26
CA ALA A 83 -1.76 11.52 6.82
C ALA A 83 -2.33 10.83 5.57
N PRO A 84 -2.59 9.50 5.60
CA PRO A 84 -3.20 8.82 4.47
C PRO A 84 -4.67 9.25 4.35
N LYS A 85 -5.10 9.55 3.13
CA LYS A 85 -6.49 9.89 2.81
C LYS A 85 -7.34 8.65 2.47
N TYR A 86 -6.73 7.50 2.37
CA TYR A 86 -7.37 6.26 1.93
C TYR A 86 -7.16 5.15 2.95
N PRO A 87 -7.99 4.10 2.92
CA PRO A 87 -7.84 2.97 3.83
C PRO A 87 -6.45 2.32 3.72
N VAL A 88 -5.99 1.77 4.81
CA VAL A 88 -4.64 1.23 4.93
C VAL A 88 -4.68 -0.29 5.08
N TRP A 89 -3.78 -0.97 4.41
CA TRP A 89 -3.43 -2.35 4.63
C TRP A 89 -2.10 -2.36 5.41
N VAL A 90 -2.20 -2.62 6.70
CA VAL A 90 -1.05 -2.50 7.62
C VAL A 90 -0.22 -3.77 7.62
N ALA A 91 1.09 -3.62 7.48
CA ALA A 91 2.04 -4.71 7.75
C ALA A 91 2.62 -4.54 9.14
N GLN A 92 2.29 -5.46 10.04
CA GLN A 92 2.84 -5.52 11.39
C GLN A 92 2.89 -6.97 11.84
N TYR A 93 4.09 -7.53 11.90
CA TYR A 93 4.29 -8.94 12.25
C TYR A 93 4.33 -9.09 13.76
N ALA A 94 3.15 -9.17 14.36
CA ALA A 94 2.96 -9.21 15.80
C ALA A 94 1.64 -9.93 16.13
N SER A 95 1.39 -10.19 17.39
CA SER A 95 0.15 -10.82 17.84
C SER A 95 -1.05 -9.87 17.80
N THR A 96 -0.80 -8.56 17.77
CA THR A 96 -1.85 -7.53 17.68
C THR A 96 -1.41 -6.43 16.73
N CYS A 97 -2.39 -5.76 16.11
CA CYS A 97 -2.12 -4.60 15.29
C CYS A 97 -2.29 -3.33 16.14
N THR A 98 -1.22 -2.55 16.22
CA THR A 98 -1.21 -1.33 17.06
C THR A 98 -1.48 -0.05 16.27
N TYR A 99 -1.61 -0.11 14.94
CA TYR A 99 -1.92 1.06 14.13
C TYR A 99 -3.32 1.57 14.45
N LYS A 100 -3.43 2.87 14.76
CA LYS A 100 -4.68 3.49 15.24
C LYS A 100 -5.55 4.06 14.11
N GLY A 101 -5.01 4.23 12.90
CA GLY A 101 -5.75 4.80 11.79
C GLY A 101 -6.74 3.83 11.15
N ALA A 102 -7.49 4.33 10.18
CA ALA A 102 -8.42 3.51 9.40
C ALA A 102 -7.66 2.44 8.62
N LYS A 103 -8.07 1.19 8.78
CA LYS A 103 -7.43 0.05 8.13
C LYS A 103 -8.46 -0.95 7.61
N VAL A 104 -8.15 -1.56 6.48
CA VAL A 104 -9.03 -2.57 5.86
C VAL A 104 -8.45 -3.98 5.97
N MET A 105 -7.13 -4.09 6.12
CA MET A 105 -6.44 -5.37 6.27
C MET A 105 -5.21 -5.20 7.16
N TRP A 106 -4.83 -6.30 7.79
CA TRP A 106 -3.63 -6.39 8.62
C TRP A 106 -2.84 -7.63 8.22
N GLN A 107 -1.64 -7.41 7.62
CA GLN A 107 -0.70 -8.50 7.35
C GLN A 107 0.07 -8.78 8.63
N TYR A 108 -0.21 -9.92 9.25
CA TYR A 108 0.30 -10.23 10.58
C TYR A 108 1.51 -11.16 10.58
N THR A 109 1.84 -11.78 9.45
CA THR A 109 3.02 -12.64 9.33
C THR A 109 3.49 -12.76 7.89
N SER A 110 4.80 -12.95 7.72
CA SER A 110 5.43 -13.35 6.46
C SER A 110 5.92 -14.81 6.52
N SER A 111 5.63 -15.50 7.62
CA SER A 111 6.11 -16.87 7.90
C SER A 111 4.96 -17.85 8.11
N GLY A 112 3.78 -17.56 7.55
CA GLY A 112 2.62 -18.43 7.65
C GLY A 112 2.78 -19.69 6.84
N LYS A 113 1.93 -20.67 7.14
CA LYS A 113 1.85 -21.94 6.41
C LYS A 113 0.43 -22.18 5.97
N VAL A 114 0.26 -22.64 4.74
CA VAL A 114 -1.03 -23.00 4.17
C VAL A 114 -0.90 -24.39 3.56
N ASP A 115 -1.89 -25.24 3.81
CA ASP A 115 -1.92 -26.59 3.26
C ASP A 115 -1.85 -26.54 1.73
N GLY A 116 -0.99 -27.39 1.16
CA GLY A 116 -0.79 -27.46 -0.28
C GLY A 116 0.18 -26.43 -0.84
N VAL A 117 0.70 -25.52 -0.01
CA VAL A 117 1.72 -24.53 -0.41
C VAL A 117 3.04 -24.85 0.26
N SER A 118 4.10 -24.95 -0.55
CA SER A 118 5.47 -25.17 -0.09
C SER A 118 6.07 -23.86 0.36
N GLY A 119 6.72 -23.82 1.53
CA GLY A 119 7.42 -22.65 2.03
C GLY A 119 6.54 -21.67 2.81
N LYS A 120 7.12 -20.50 3.09
CA LYS A 120 6.47 -19.47 3.89
C LYS A 120 5.59 -18.58 3.03
N VAL A 121 4.47 -18.15 3.58
CA VAL A 121 3.54 -17.23 2.91
C VAL A 121 3.15 -16.08 3.82
N ASP A 122 2.75 -14.96 3.21
CA ASP A 122 2.18 -13.82 3.91
C ASP A 122 0.71 -14.14 4.23
N LEU A 123 0.28 -13.82 5.44
CA LEU A 123 -1.11 -13.97 5.85
C LEU A 123 -1.64 -12.63 6.36
N SER A 124 -2.87 -12.32 6.01
CA SER A 124 -3.54 -11.09 6.41
C SER A 124 -4.93 -11.37 6.96
N HIS A 125 -5.33 -10.53 7.93
CA HIS A 125 -6.69 -10.46 8.43
C HIS A 125 -7.42 -9.35 7.67
N VAL A 126 -8.59 -9.66 7.12
CA VAL A 126 -9.45 -8.68 6.43
C VAL A 126 -10.55 -8.27 7.40
N TYR A 127 -10.64 -6.97 7.64
CA TYR A 127 -11.66 -6.42 8.54
C TYR A 127 -13.03 -6.29 7.89
#